data_6ff6748f2b471dbc62d069d1fa00d283
#
_entry.id   6ff6748f2b471dbc62d069d1fa00d283
#
_cell.length_a   1.000
_cell.length_b   1.000
_cell.length_c   1.000
_cell.angle_alpha   90.00
_cell.angle_beta   90.00
_cell.angle_gamma   90.00
#
_symmetry.space_group_name_H-M   'P 1'
#
loop_
_entity.id
_entity.type
_entity.pdbx_description
1 polymer ?
#
loop_
_entity_poly.entity_id
_entity_poly.type
_entity_poly.pdbx_seq_one_letter_code
_entity_poly.pdbx_strand_id
1 'polypeptide(L)'
;MFVIVGWVVALACIFGVYVAHGGNIHVILHALPFEMITIFGAAGGAFLANNQMKVVKSSLKGIGQCFKGSKFNKARYMELLALMYDILQKARKEGLMSIEKDVEDPHSSALFQKYAIVGNDHHVVEFVTDYLRMMVSGNLNAHEIESLMDSEIETHHNEEHAAVAAIARLAGGLPAFGIVAAVLGVVNTMGSVGQPPAVLGGMIGSALVGTFLGILLAYGFVEPLGGLLEQKVEDAGKELQCIKTTLLASMQGYAPQVAIEFGRKVLYSPDRPTFTELESHVKGKK
;
A
#
# COMPACT_ATOMS: atom_id res chain seq x y z
N MET A 1 6.29 10.63 4.59
CA MET A 1 7.29 11.71 4.77
C MET A 1 8.49 11.54 3.83
N PHE A 2 9.08 10.35 3.71
CA PHE A 2 10.24 10.09 2.84
C PHE A 2 9.96 10.28 1.34
N VAL A 3 8.74 10.05 0.86
CA VAL A 3 8.35 10.30 -0.55
C VAL A 3 8.63 11.74 -0.95
N ILE A 4 8.15 12.71 -0.16
CA ILE A 4 8.35 14.12 -0.45
C ILE A 4 9.84 14.49 -0.39
N VAL A 5 10.57 13.97 0.59
CA VAL A 5 12.03 14.20 0.69
C VAL A 5 12.74 13.64 -0.54
N GLY A 6 12.39 12.42 -0.97
CA GLY A 6 12.96 11.81 -2.18
C GLY A 6 12.68 12.64 -3.44
N TRP A 7 11.47 13.16 -3.60
CA TRP A 7 11.12 14.03 -4.72
C TRP A 7 11.91 15.34 -4.72
N VAL A 8 12.03 15.98 -3.54
CA VAL A 8 12.82 17.22 -3.40
C VAL A 8 14.28 16.96 -3.75
N VAL A 9 14.87 15.87 -3.27
CA VAL A 9 16.26 15.50 -3.59
C VAL A 9 16.43 15.25 -5.09
N ALA A 10 15.53 14.49 -5.72
CA ALA A 10 15.58 14.22 -7.16
C ALA A 10 15.51 15.51 -7.99
N LEU A 11 14.54 16.38 -7.67
CA LEU A 11 14.39 17.66 -8.36
C LEU A 11 15.59 18.59 -8.14
N ALA A 12 16.10 18.67 -6.91
CA ALA A 12 17.27 19.48 -6.59
C ALA A 12 18.53 19.00 -7.32
N CYS A 13 18.76 17.69 -7.41
CA CYS A 13 19.89 17.13 -8.15
C CYS A 13 19.75 17.38 -9.65
N ILE A 14 18.59 17.15 -10.24
CA ILE A 14 18.39 17.29 -11.69
C ILE A 14 18.46 18.76 -12.09
N PHE A 15 17.62 19.61 -11.51
CA PHE A 15 17.53 21.02 -11.92
C PHE A 15 18.65 21.86 -11.34
N GLY A 16 19.17 21.52 -10.14
CA GLY A 16 20.31 22.22 -9.55
C GLY A 16 21.57 22.08 -10.39
N VAL A 17 21.88 20.86 -10.83
CA VAL A 17 23.04 20.61 -11.73
C VAL A 17 22.81 21.26 -13.10
N TYR A 18 21.59 21.16 -13.66
CA TYR A 18 21.26 21.77 -14.93
C TYR A 18 21.49 23.31 -14.91
N VAL A 19 21.03 23.99 -13.87
CA VAL A 19 21.23 25.43 -13.71
C VAL A 19 22.70 25.78 -13.44
N ALA A 20 23.39 24.99 -12.62
CA ALA A 20 24.81 25.19 -12.32
C ALA A 20 25.71 25.10 -13.57
N HIS A 21 25.33 24.28 -14.56
CA HIS A 21 25.97 24.21 -15.86
C HIS A 21 25.52 25.29 -16.86
N GLY A 22 24.75 26.29 -16.45
CA GLY A 22 24.28 27.36 -17.32
C GLY A 22 23.08 26.98 -18.20
N GLY A 23 22.37 25.91 -17.84
CA GLY A 23 21.15 25.48 -18.54
C GLY A 23 20.03 26.52 -18.44
N ASN A 24 19.32 26.74 -19.54
CA ASN A 24 18.23 27.71 -19.60
C ASN A 24 16.93 27.11 -19.06
N ILE A 25 16.67 27.34 -17.78
CA ILE A 25 15.45 26.83 -17.11
C ILE A 25 14.16 27.41 -17.71
N HIS A 26 14.21 28.61 -18.34
CA HIS A 26 13.02 29.23 -18.94
C HIS A 26 12.42 28.40 -20.07
N VAL A 27 13.24 27.70 -20.86
CA VAL A 27 12.75 26.78 -21.91
C VAL A 27 11.89 25.68 -21.30
N ILE A 28 12.35 25.09 -20.19
CA ILE A 28 11.63 24.04 -19.47
C ILE A 28 10.34 24.58 -18.88
N LEU A 29 10.41 25.72 -18.16
CA LEU A 29 9.24 26.31 -17.51
C LEU A 29 8.15 26.75 -18.50
N HIS A 30 8.55 27.22 -19.69
CA HIS A 30 7.60 27.62 -20.74
C HIS A 30 6.88 26.41 -21.36
N ALA A 31 7.60 25.33 -21.61
CA ALA A 31 7.04 24.08 -22.17
C ALA A 31 6.19 23.30 -21.16
N LEU A 32 6.55 23.38 -19.85
CA LEU A 32 6.01 22.55 -18.78
C LEU A 32 4.47 22.46 -18.72
N PRO A 33 3.69 23.56 -18.80
CA PRO A 33 2.23 23.48 -18.71
C PRO A 33 1.60 22.65 -19.84
N PHE A 34 2.08 22.83 -21.07
CA PHE A 34 1.56 22.14 -22.26
C PHE A 34 1.93 20.66 -22.22
N GLU A 35 3.19 20.35 -21.92
CA GLU A 35 3.69 18.99 -21.80
C GLU A 35 3.01 18.23 -20.66
N MET A 36 2.78 18.85 -19.53
CA MET A 36 2.05 18.27 -18.40
C MET A 36 0.62 17.90 -18.78
N ILE A 37 -0.10 18.80 -19.47
CA ILE A 37 -1.47 18.52 -19.94
C ILE A 37 -1.46 17.36 -20.96
N THR A 38 -0.54 17.37 -21.89
CA THR A 38 -0.43 16.31 -22.93
C THR A 38 -0.12 14.97 -22.28
N ILE A 39 0.91 14.89 -21.46
CA ILE A 39 1.38 13.63 -20.84
C ILE A 39 0.37 13.10 -19.84
N PHE A 40 -0.05 13.93 -18.86
CA PHE A 40 -1.01 13.48 -17.84
C PHE A 40 -2.42 13.28 -18.39
N GLY A 41 -2.83 14.09 -19.34
CA GLY A 41 -4.13 13.93 -20.00
C GLY A 41 -4.20 12.60 -20.76
N ALA A 42 -3.18 12.31 -21.57
CA ALA A 42 -3.12 11.05 -22.31
C ALA A 42 -2.94 9.83 -21.39
N ALA A 43 -2.03 9.91 -20.42
CA ALA A 43 -1.81 8.85 -19.45
C ALA A 43 -3.04 8.60 -18.57
N GLY A 44 -3.71 9.68 -18.13
CA GLY A 44 -4.97 9.61 -17.38
C GLY A 44 -6.10 9.00 -18.18
N GLY A 45 -6.24 9.39 -19.45
CA GLY A 45 -7.21 8.78 -20.38
C GLY A 45 -6.95 7.27 -20.55
N ALA A 46 -5.70 6.89 -20.80
CA ALA A 46 -5.30 5.49 -20.92
C ALA A 46 -5.53 4.71 -19.60
N PHE A 47 -5.24 5.34 -18.47
CA PHE A 47 -5.48 4.75 -17.13
C PHE A 47 -6.98 4.46 -16.90
N LEU A 48 -7.86 5.41 -17.25
CA LEU A 48 -9.31 5.22 -17.14
C LEU A 48 -9.82 4.15 -18.10
N ALA A 49 -9.32 4.12 -19.32
CA ALA A 49 -9.72 3.13 -20.32
C ALA A 49 -9.29 1.69 -19.97
N ASN A 50 -8.17 1.54 -19.25
CA ASN A 50 -7.57 0.24 -18.92
C ASN A 50 -8.03 -0.33 -17.57
N ASN A 51 -8.77 0.41 -16.75
CA ASN A 51 -9.12 -0.02 -15.40
C ASN A 51 -10.61 0.11 -15.12
N GLN A 52 -11.16 -0.87 -14.38
CA GLN A 52 -12.50 -0.75 -13.83
C GLN A 52 -12.54 0.37 -12.78
N MET A 53 -13.70 0.99 -12.59
CA MET A 53 -13.87 2.11 -11.65
C MET A 53 -13.48 1.76 -10.20
N LYS A 54 -13.66 0.50 -9.77
CA LYS A 54 -13.21 0.04 -8.45
C LYS A 54 -11.69 0.15 -8.29
N VAL A 55 -10.93 -0.23 -9.33
CA VAL A 55 -9.45 -0.15 -9.33
C VAL A 55 -9.00 1.31 -9.38
N VAL A 56 -9.67 2.16 -10.17
CA VAL A 56 -9.39 3.61 -10.21
C VAL A 56 -9.52 4.23 -8.82
N LYS A 57 -10.64 3.97 -8.14
CA LYS A 57 -10.87 4.47 -6.77
C LYS A 57 -9.86 3.92 -5.77
N SER A 58 -9.54 2.62 -5.83
CA SER A 58 -8.55 1.98 -4.96
C SER A 58 -7.14 2.57 -5.20
N SER A 59 -6.74 2.79 -6.46
CA SER A 59 -5.47 3.41 -6.81
C SER A 59 -5.34 4.83 -6.25
N LEU A 60 -6.38 5.67 -6.39
CA LEU A 60 -6.38 7.03 -5.84
C LEU A 60 -6.30 7.02 -4.29
N LYS A 61 -7.03 6.12 -3.64
CA LYS A 61 -6.96 5.92 -2.18
C LYS A 61 -5.56 5.45 -1.78
N GLY A 62 -4.97 4.50 -2.52
CA GLY A 62 -3.63 3.97 -2.30
C GLY A 62 -2.55 5.04 -2.42
N ILE A 63 -2.59 5.87 -3.46
CA ILE A 63 -1.69 7.02 -3.60
C ILE A 63 -1.78 7.95 -2.38
N GLY A 64 -3.00 8.25 -1.91
CA GLY A 64 -3.20 9.05 -0.70
C GLY A 64 -2.60 8.42 0.56
N GLN A 65 -2.60 7.10 0.64
CA GLN A 65 -1.98 6.36 1.75
C GLN A 65 -0.44 6.42 1.72
N CYS A 66 0.19 6.56 0.54
CA CYS A 66 1.64 6.66 0.42
C CYS A 66 2.22 7.90 1.14
N PHE A 67 1.43 8.94 1.31
CA PHE A 67 1.83 10.15 2.05
C PHE A 67 1.64 10.02 3.58
N LYS A 68 0.94 8.98 4.03
CA LYS A 68 0.77 8.67 5.45
C LYS A 68 1.81 7.63 5.88
N GLY A 69 2.22 7.66 7.15
CA GLY A 69 3.07 6.64 7.73
C GLY A 69 2.45 5.23 7.61
N SER A 70 3.27 4.18 7.71
CA SER A 70 2.74 2.81 7.80
C SER A 70 1.97 2.66 9.12
N LYS A 71 0.78 2.06 9.03
CA LYS A 71 0.01 1.66 10.21
C LYS A 71 0.56 0.36 10.81
N PHE A 72 1.31 -0.40 10.02
CA PHE A 72 1.91 -1.66 10.43
C PHE A 72 3.24 -1.38 11.14
N ASN A 73 3.25 -1.60 12.42
CA ASN A 73 4.41 -1.38 13.28
C ASN A 73 4.34 -2.28 14.52
N LYS A 74 5.42 -2.30 15.27
CA LYS A 74 5.56 -3.14 16.47
C LYS A 74 4.45 -2.92 17.50
N ALA A 75 3.98 -1.68 17.69
CA ALA A 75 2.92 -1.38 18.66
C ALA A 75 1.58 -2.01 18.22
N ARG A 76 1.24 -1.92 16.94
CA ARG A 76 0.04 -2.53 16.37
C ARG A 76 0.08 -4.05 16.49
N TYR A 77 1.20 -4.68 16.14
CA TYR A 77 1.34 -6.14 16.27
C TYR A 77 1.32 -6.61 17.73
N MET A 78 1.82 -5.79 18.64
CA MET A 78 1.73 -6.07 20.06
C MET A 78 0.27 -6.07 20.54
N GLU A 79 -0.53 -5.09 20.12
CA GLU A 79 -1.96 -5.05 20.45
C GLU A 79 -2.74 -6.19 19.80
N LEU A 80 -2.45 -6.52 18.54
CA LEU A 80 -3.08 -7.63 17.83
C LEU A 80 -2.85 -8.96 18.58
N LEU A 81 -1.60 -9.27 18.89
CA LEU A 81 -1.25 -10.51 19.58
C LEU A 81 -1.82 -10.55 21.00
N ALA A 82 -1.91 -9.40 21.69
CA ALA A 82 -2.53 -9.31 23.01
C ALA A 82 -4.05 -9.48 22.96
N LEU A 83 -4.74 -8.92 21.96
CA LEU A 83 -6.16 -9.14 21.69
C LEU A 83 -6.43 -10.64 21.46
N MET A 84 -5.66 -11.25 20.54
CA MET A 84 -5.77 -12.67 20.24
C MET A 84 -5.53 -13.54 21.49
N TYR A 85 -4.54 -13.19 22.31
CA TYR A 85 -4.29 -13.88 23.58
C TYR A 85 -5.49 -13.82 24.52
N ASP A 86 -6.04 -12.63 24.75
CA ASP A 86 -7.17 -12.46 25.68
C ASP A 86 -8.41 -13.21 25.21
N ILE A 87 -8.73 -13.16 23.91
CA ILE A 87 -9.84 -13.91 23.31
C ILE A 87 -9.63 -15.42 23.50
N LEU A 88 -8.47 -15.94 23.10
CA LEU A 88 -8.16 -17.37 23.19
C LEU A 88 -8.07 -17.85 24.63
N GLN A 89 -7.61 -16.99 25.56
CA GLN A 89 -7.57 -17.32 26.98
C GLN A 89 -8.97 -17.43 27.58
N LYS A 90 -9.88 -16.52 27.21
CA LYS A 90 -11.30 -16.57 27.62
C LYS A 90 -11.95 -17.85 27.09
N ALA A 91 -11.81 -18.09 25.78
CA ALA A 91 -12.34 -19.30 25.15
C ALA A 91 -11.83 -20.60 25.80
N ARG A 92 -10.55 -20.64 26.17
CA ARG A 92 -9.95 -21.82 26.81
C ARG A 92 -10.41 -22.04 28.25
N LYS A 93 -10.62 -20.96 29.04
CA LYS A 93 -11.00 -21.06 30.45
C LYS A 93 -12.49 -21.29 30.64
N GLU A 94 -13.31 -20.62 29.83
CA GLU A 94 -14.76 -20.52 30.01
C GLU A 94 -15.52 -21.28 28.92
N GLY A 95 -14.80 -21.88 27.94
CA GLY A 95 -15.37 -22.53 26.76
C GLY A 95 -15.57 -21.57 25.59
N LEU A 96 -15.63 -22.15 24.36
CA LEU A 96 -15.78 -21.35 23.13
C LEU A 96 -17.06 -20.50 23.11
N MET A 97 -18.15 -20.96 23.70
CA MET A 97 -19.42 -20.21 23.79
C MET A 97 -19.29 -18.91 24.59
N SER A 98 -18.28 -18.77 25.43
CA SER A 98 -18.07 -17.55 26.26
C SER A 98 -17.68 -16.32 25.44
N ILE A 99 -17.09 -16.52 24.27
CA ILE A 99 -16.68 -15.43 23.38
C ILE A 99 -17.76 -15.06 22.35
N GLU A 100 -18.88 -15.81 22.26
CA GLU A 100 -19.94 -15.59 21.27
C GLU A 100 -20.43 -14.13 21.26
N LYS A 101 -20.72 -13.58 22.44
CA LYS A 101 -21.20 -12.19 22.56
C LYS A 101 -20.15 -11.18 22.09
N ASP A 102 -18.87 -11.42 22.36
CA ASP A 102 -17.78 -10.55 21.94
C ASP A 102 -17.59 -10.57 20.41
N VAL A 103 -17.86 -11.72 19.80
CA VAL A 103 -17.73 -11.94 18.36
C VAL A 103 -18.94 -11.39 17.60
N GLU A 104 -20.15 -11.49 18.16
CA GLU A 104 -21.38 -10.98 17.54
C GLU A 104 -21.46 -9.45 17.59
N ASP A 105 -20.98 -8.83 18.67
CA ASP A 105 -20.93 -7.36 18.79
C ASP A 105 -19.54 -6.89 19.26
N PRO A 106 -18.55 -6.92 18.35
CA PRO A 106 -17.18 -6.56 18.70
C PRO A 106 -17.02 -5.10 19.08
N HIS A 107 -17.86 -4.20 18.58
CA HIS A 107 -17.79 -2.78 18.92
C HIS A 107 -18.21 -2.50 20.36
N SER A 108 -19.12 -3.28 20.91
CA SER A 108 -19.54 -3.20 22.34
C SER A 108 -18.71 -4.08 23.27
N SER A 109 -17.83 -4.92 22.72
CA SER A 109 -17.00 -5.83 23.49
C SER A 109 -15.86 -5.10 24.20
N ALA A 110 -15.75 -5.31 25.51
CA ALA A 110 -14.64 -4.79 26.30
C ALA A 110 -13.27 -5.35 25.85
N LEU A 111 -13.26 -6.56 25.26
CA LEU A 111 -12.04 -7.18 24.72
C LEU A 111 -11.51 -6.39 23.52
N PHE A 112 -12.35 -6.08 22.54
CA PHE A 112 -11.94 -5.31 21.37
C PHE A 112 -11.68 -3.84 21.72
N GLN A 113 -12.48 -3.22 22.56
CA GLN A 113 -12.29 -1.82 22.99
C GLN A 113 -10.97 -1.60 23.76
N LYS A 114 -10.47 -2.62 24.46
CA LYS A 114 -9.19 -2.57 25.17
C LYS A 114 -7.99 -2.37 24.24
N TYR A 115 -8.10 -2.75 23.00
CA TYR A 115 -7.06 -2.75 21.97
C TYR A 115 -7.46 -1.85 20.80
N ALA A 116 -7.57 -0.56 21.05
CA ALA A 116 -8.19 0.41 20.14
C ALA A 116 -7.49 0.54 18.75
N ILE A 117 -6.19 0.31 18.66
CA ILE A 117 -5.45 0.37 17.39
C ILE A 117 -5.95 -0.71 16.42
N VAL A 118 -6.25 -1.89 16.93
CA VAL A 118 -6.70 -3.05 16.16
C VAL A 118 -8.21 -3.18 16.17
N GLY A 119 -8.84 -2.94 17.30
CA GLY A 119 -10.29 -3.05 17.49
C GLY A 119 -11.13 -2.02 16.71
N ASN A 120 -10.51 -0.93 16.25
CA ASN A 120 -11.13 0.05 15.35
C ASN A 120 -10.83 -0.21 13.87
N ASP A 121 -10.02 -1.21 13.53
CA ASP A 121 -9.75 -1.58 12.13
C ASP A 121 -10.76 -2.62 11.67
N HIS A 122 -11.74 -2.17 10.88
CA HIS A 122 -12.86 -2.98 10.42
C HIS A 122 -12.41 -4.30 9.76
N HIS A 123 -11.38 -4.26 8.92
CA HIS A 123 -10.91 -5.46 8.21
C HIS A 123 -10.33 -6.52 9.17
N VAL A 124 -9.56 -6.08 10.16
CA VAL A 124 -9.00 -6.99 11.17
C VAL A 124 -10.08 -7.57 12.05
N VAL A 125 -11.02 -6.72 12.51
CA VAL A 125 -12.14 -7.15 13.36
C VAL A 125 -13.02 -8.15 12.63
N GLU A 126 -13.41 -7.85 11.38
CA GLU A 126 -14.22 -8.72 10.54
C GLU A 126 -13.53 -10.08 10.32
N PHE A 127 -12.27 -10.08 9.90
CA PHE A 127 -11.51 -11.31 9.70
C PHE A 127 -11.42 -12.15 10.98
N VAL A 128 -11.13 -11.55 12.12
CA VAL A 128 -11.04 -12.25 13.42
C VAL A 128 -12.40 -12.81 13.84
N THR A 129 -13.47 -12.00 13.76
CA THR A 129 -14.79 -12.40 14.24
C THR A 129 -15.43 -13.48 13.38
N ASP A 130 -15.26 -13.42 12.06
CA ASP A 130 -15.84 -14.42 11.16
C ASP A 130 -15.27 -15.81 11.39
N TYR A 131 -13.96 -15.92 11.57
CA TYR A 131 -13.34 -17.21 11.87
C TYR A 131 -13.60 -17.67 13.31
N LEU A 132 -13.71 -16.76 14.27
CA LEU A 132 -14.14 -17.13 15.61
C LEU A 132 -15.59 -17.65 15.64
N ARG A 133 -16.52 -17.07 14.84
CA ARG A 133 -17.89 -17.59 14.67
C ARG A 133 -17.86 -19.01 14.14
N MET A 134 -17.07 -19.27 13.12
CA MET A 134 -16.94 -20.62 12.57
C MET A 134 -16.40 -21.61 13.60
N MET A 135 -15.42 -21.19 14.42
CA MET A 135 -14.90 -22.01 15.50
C MET A 135 -15.95 -22.28 16.60
N VAL A 136 -16.75 -21.28 16.96
CA VAL A 136 -17.84 -21.41 17.95
C VAL A 136 -18.93 -22.35 17.44
N SER A 137 -19.27 -22.29 16.14
CA SER A 137 -20.27 -23.17 15.53
C SER A 137 -19.87 -24.66 15.51
N GLY A 138 -18.58 -24.96 15.59
CA GLY A 138 -18.04 -26.31 15.76
C GLY A 138 -18.17 -27.24 14.55
N ASN A 139 -18.57 -26.74 13.39
CA ASN A 139 -18.89 -27.52 12.20
C ASN A 139 -17.74 -27.76 11.22
N LEU A 140 -16.58 -27.08 11.42
CA LEU A 140 -15.44 -27.15 10.50
C LEU A 140 -14.18 -27.65 11.22
N ASN A 141 -13.39 -28.45 10.50
CA ASN A 141 -12.09 -28.86 10.99
C ASN A 141 -11.01 -27.80 10.68
N ALA A 142 -9.84 -27.90 11.34
CA ALA A 142 -8.77 -26.92 11.20
C ALA A 142 -8.26 -26.77 9.75
N HIS A 143 -8.27 -27.85 8.95
CA HIS A 143 -7.79 -27.81 7.57
C HIS A 143 -8.77 -27.08 6.64
N GLU A 144 -10.08 -27.25 6.86
CA GLU A 144 -11.11 -26.52 6.10
C GLU A 144 -11.06 -25.02 6.40
N ILE A 145 -10.92 -24.64 7.66
CA ILE A 145 -10.75 -23.24 8.08
C ILE A 145 -9.44 -22.65 7.52
N GLU A 146 -8.34 -23.41 7.55
CA GLU A 146 -7.08 -22.99 6.95
C GLU A 146 -7.22 -22.68 5.47
N SER A 147 -7.83 -23.58 4.70
CA SER A 147 -8.04 -23.39 3.26
C SER A 147 -8.92 -22.18 2.96
N LEU A 148 -9.94 -21.94 3.78
CA LEU A 148 -10.81 -20.77 3.64
C LEU A 148 -10.07 -19.47 3.95
N MET A 149 -9.29 -19.41 5.04
CA MET A 149 -8.45 -18.27 5.38
C MET A 149 -7.44 -17.98 4.28
N ASP A 150 -6.81 -19.00 3.68
CA ASP A 150 -5.86 -18.80 2.59
C ASP A 150 -6.54 -18.20 1.37
N SER A 151 -7.71 -18.66 1.00
CA SER A 151 -8.48 -18.13 -0.13
C SER A 151 -8.90 -16.68 0.11
N GLU A 152 -9.27 -16.32 1.33
CA GLU A 152 -9.65 -14.95 1.67
C GLU A 152 -8.44 -14.02 1.68
N ILE A 153 -7.31 -14.45 2.27
CA ILE A 153 -6.05 -13.68 2.28
C ILE A 153 -5.56 -13.45 0.84
N GLU A 154 -5.62 -14.48 -0.02
CA GLU A 154 -5.26 -14.36 -1.43
C GLU A 154 -6.18 -13.41 -2.17
N THR A 155 -7.49 -13.48 -1.94
CA THR A 155 -8.49 -12.59 -2.55
C THR A 155 -8.22 -11.14 -2.16
N HIS A 156 -8.02 -10.88 -0.86
CA HIS A 156 -7.71 -9.55 -0.35
C HIS A 156 -6.39 -9.02 -0.94
N HIS A 157 -5.35 -9.85 -0.99
CA HIS A 157 -4.07 -9.52 -1.60
C HIS A 157 -4.23 -9.14 -3.08
N ASN A 158 -4.96 -9.94 -3.86
CA ASN A 158 -5.21 -9.70 -5.28
C ASN A 158 -6.00 -8.40 -5.53
N GLU A 159 -6.98 -8.10 -4.68
CA GLU A 159 -7.77 -6.85 -4.76
C GLU A 159 -6.91 -5.61 -4.49
N GLU A 160 -6.07 -5.63 -3.48
CA GLU A 160 -5.16 -4.52 -3.18
C GLU A 160 -4.03 -4.41 -4.22
N HIS A 161 -3.48 -5.54 -4.67
CA HIS A 161 -2.43 -5.59 -5.68
C HIS A 161 -2.92 -5.10 -7.06
N ALA A 162 -4.21 -5.18 -7.36
CA ALA A 162 -4.78 -4.61 -8.58
C ALA A 162 -4.53 -3.08 -8.68
N ALA A 163 -4.57 -2.36 -7.57
CA ALA A 163 -4.24 -0.93 -7.53
C ALA A 163 -2.74 -0.69 -7.76
N VAL A 164 -1.87 -1.51 -7.16
CA VAL A 164 -0.40 -1.45 -7.38
C VAL A 164 -0.08 -1.66 -8.86
N ALA A 165 -0.63 -2.72 -9.46
CA ALA A 165 -0.44 -3.03 -10.87
C ALA A 165 -0.96 -1.92 -11.81
N ALA A 166 -2.06 -1.27 -11.44
CA ALA A 166 -2.60 -0.15 -12.20
C ALA A 166 -1.68 1.08 -12.17
N ILE A 167 -1.09 1.40 -11.00
CA ILE A 167 -0.11 2.48 -10.85
C ILE A 167 1.18 2.16 -11.62
N ALA A 168 1.65 0.92 -11.57
CA ALA A 168 2.83 0.47 -12.31
C ALA A 168 2.62 0.60 -13.84
N ARG A 169 1.43 0.21 -14.35
CA ARG A 169 1.09 0.42 -15.77
C ARG A 169 1.01 1.90 -16.14
N LEU A 170 0.48 2.75 -15.25
CA LEU A 170 0.47 4.20 -15.46
C LEU A 170 1.89 4.74 -15.55
N ALA A 171 2.78 4.36 -14.63
CA ALA A 171 4.18 4.76 -14.64
C ALA A 171 4.87 4.34 -15.94
N GLY A 172 4.70 3.07 -16.35
CA GLY A 172 5.28 2.55 -17.60
C GLY A 172 4.78 3.24 -18.87
N GLY A 173 3.57 3.81 -18.84
CA GLY A 173 2.99 4.56 -19.96
C GLY A 173 3.49 6.00 -20.11
N LEU A 174 3.88 6.65 -19.04
CA LEU A 174 4.27 8.07 -19.04
C LEU A 174 5.42 8.39 -20.00
N PRO A 175 6.52 7.59 -20.10
CA PRO A 175 7.59 7.85 -21.05
C PRO A 175 7.11 7.80 -22.51
N ALA A 176 6.21 6.86 -22.83
CA ALA A 176 5.64 6.76 -24.18
C ALA A 176 4.84 8.01 -24.56
N PHE A 177 4.01 8.53 -23.64
CA PHE A 177 3.29 9.80 -23.86
C PHE A 177 4.23 11.00 -23.89
N GLY A 178 5.35 10.97 -23.16
CA GLY A 178 6.42 11.96 -23.28
C GLY A 178 7.05 11.98 -24.67
N ILE A 179 7.25 10.80 -25.30
CA ILE A 179 7.72 10.70 -26.70
C ILE A 179 6.67 11.25 -27.65
N VAL A 180 5.38 10.92 -27.45
CA VAL A 180 4.29 11.48 -28.30
C VAL A 180 4.29 13.00 -28.23
N ALA A 181 4.39 13.59 -27.03
CA ALA A 181 4.46 15.03 -26.85
C ALA A 181 5.65 15.65 -27.58
N ALA A 182 6.85 15.04 -27.42
CA ALA A 182 8.06 15.48 -28.10
C ALA A 182 7.93 15.43 -29.66
N VAL A 183 7.38 14.34 -30.18
CA VAL A 183 7.17 14.20 -31.64
C VAL A 183 6.21 15.26 -32.16
N LEU A 184 5.10 15.52 -31.45
CA LEU A 184 4.18 16.59 -31.82
C LEU A 184 4.85 17.97 -31.79
N GLY A 185 5.71 18.24 -30.81
CA GLY A 185 6.53 19.44 -30.71
C GLY A 185 7.48 19.58 -31.92
N VAL A 186 8.14 18.50 -32.35
CA VAL A 186 9.00 18.49 -33.53
C VAL A 186 8.18 18.71 -34.80
N VAL A 187 7.02 18.06 -34.98
CA VAL A 187 6.12 18.29 -36.12
C VAL A 187 5.72 19.77 -36.21
N ASN A 188 5.37 20.39 -35.08
CA ASN A 188 5.06 21.82 -35.06
C ASN A 188 6.27 22.69 -35.47
N THR A 189 7.48 22.30 -35.03
CA THR A 189 8.73 23.01 -35.42
C THR A 189 9.00 22.95 -36.91
N MET A 190 8.68 21.82 -37.56
CA MET A 190 8.86 21.68 -39.01
C MET A 190 8.00 22.64 -39.83
N GLY A 191 6.84 23.06 -39.29
CA GLY A 191 6.03 24.12 -39.91
C GLY A 191 6.69 25.51 -39.85
N SER A 192 7.77 25.68 -39.07
CA SER A 192 8.45 26.94 -38.81
C SER A 192 9.87 27.00 -39.42
N VAL A 193 10.22 26.11 -40.37
CA VAL A 193 11.59 25.98 -40.94
C VAL A 193 12.11 27.28 -41.55
N GLY A 194 11.24 28.21 -41.96
CA GLY A 194 11.62 29.54 -42.48
C GLY A 194 11.97 30.57 -41.40
N GLN A 195 11.86 30.24 -40.11
CA GLN A 195 12.18 31.14 -39.01
C GLN A 195 13.71 31.20 -38.71
N PRO A 196 14.18 32.27 -38.03
CA PRO A 196 15.57 32.34 -37.61
C PRO A 196 16.04 31.15 -36.79
N PRO A 197 17.32 30.70 -36.92
CA PRO A 197 17.84 29.52 -36.26
C PRO A 197 17.65 29.54 -34.72
N ALA A 198 17.71 30.73 -34.09
CA ALA A 198 17.48 30.89 -32.66
C ALA A 198 16.04 30.52 -32.23
N VAL A 199 15.05 30.83 -33.09
CA VAL A 199 13.64 30.47 -32.85
C VAL A 199 13.46 28.98 -32.98
N LEU A 200 14.00 28.37 -34.05
CA LEU A 200 13.96 26.92 -34.26
C LEU A 200 14.63 26.16 -33.11
N GLY A 201 15.80 26.61 -32.64
CA GLY A 201 16.49 26.02 -31.51
C GLY A 201 15.65 26.05 -30.23
N GLY A 202 14.93 27.15 -29.96
CA GLY A 202 13.99 27.24 -28.85
C GLY A 202 12.82 26.26 -28.96
N MET A 203 12.23 26.12 -30.14
CA MET A 203 11.12 25.17 -30.41
C MET A 203 11.56 23.71 -30.24
N ILE A 204 12.73 23.36 -30.77
CA ILE A 204 13.31 22.01 -30.63
C ILE A 204 13.60 21.73 -29.11
N GLY A 205 14.20 22.70 -28.42
CA GLY A 205 14.45 22.60 -27.00
C GLY A 205 13.17 22.34 -26.20
N SER A 206 12.09 23.07 -26.50
CA SER A 206 10.78 22.87 -25.88
C SER A 206 10.21 21.48 -26.17
N ALA A 207 10.32 20.99 -27.42
CA ALA A 207 9.84 19.67 -27.80
C ALA A 207 10.53 18.54 -27.02
N LEU A 208 11.84 18.67 -26.74
CA LEU A 208 12.59 17.68 -25.99
C LEU A 208 12.18 17.61 -24.50
N VAL A 209 11.56 18.66 -23.97
CA VAL A 209 11.05 18.70 -22.60
C VAL A 209 9.98 17.61 -22.38
N GLY A 210 9.16 17.31 -23.37
CA GLY A 210 8.15 16.24 -23.29
C GLY A 210 8.74 14.88 -22.95
N THR A 211 9.79 14.47 -23.66
CA THR A 211 10.48 13.19 -23.37
C THR A 211 11.10 13.19 -21.97
N PHE A 212 11.80 14.26 -21.63
CA PHE A 212 12.40 14.42 -20.31
C PHE A 212 11.35 14.31 -19.20
N LEU A 213 10.25 15.06 -19.31
CA LEU A 213 9.16 15.04 -18.31
C LEU A 213 8.49 13.68 -18.20
N GLY A 214 8.23 13.02 -19.33
CA GLY A 214 7.62 11.68 -19.33
C GLY A 214 8.44 10.68 -18.51
N ILE A 215 9.77 10.70 -18.69
CA ILE A 215 10.70 9.83 -17.94
C ILE A 215 10.78 10.24 -16.47
N LEU A 216 10.92 11.53 -16.19
CA LEU A 216 10.99 12.04 -14.83
C LEU A 216 9.72 11.73 -14.04
N LEU A 217 8.54 11.94 -14.61
CA LEU A 217 7.26 11.65 -14.00
C LEU A 217 7.07 10.16 -13.73
N ALA A 218 7.48 9.31 -14.68
CA ALA A 218 7.42 7.87 -14.52
C ALA A 218 8.27 7.39 -13.33
N TYR A 219 9.57 7.54 -13.45
CA TYR A 219 10.54 6.91 -12.55
C TYR A 219 10.88 7.75 -11.31
N GLY A 220 10.72 9.06 -11.40
CA GLY A 220 10.95 9.95 -10.27
C GLY A 220 9.75 10.12 -9.34
N PHE A 221 8.52 9.95 -9.87
CA PHE A 221 7.31 10.28 -9.10
C PHE A 221 6.33 9.12 -8.98
N VAL A 222 5.89 8.52 -10.08
CA VAL A 222 4.77 7.57 -10.07
C VAL A 222 5.21 6.17 -9.67
N GLU A 223 6.31 5.66 -10.22
CA GLU A 223 6.83 4.34 -9.89
C GLU A 223 7.18 4.16 -8.41
N PRO A 224 7.85 5.15 -7.75
CA PRO A 224 8.10 5.06 -6.30
C PRO A 224 6.82 4.99 -5.46
N LEU A 225 5.72 5.60 -5.90
CA LEU A 225 4.42 5.45 -5.22
C LEU A 225 3.87 4.03 -5.35
N GLY A 226 4.00 3.43 -6.54
CA GLY A 226 3.63 2.04 -6.77
C GLY A 226 4.39 1.08 -5.85
N GLY A 227 5.71 1.19 -5.81
CA GLY A 227 6.57 0.36 -4.96
C GLY A 227 6.31 0.55 -3.45
N LEU A 228 6.01 1.78 -3.02
CA LEU A 228 5.63 2.02 -1.61
C LEU A 228 4.24 1.45 -1.28
N LEU A 229 3.29 1.52 -2.21
CA LEU A 229 1.97 0.93 -2.03
C LEU A 229 2.07 -0.60 -1.95
N GLU A 230 2.91 -1.22 -2.79
CA GLU A 230 3.17 -2.66 -2.77
C GLU A 230 3.68 -3.12 -1.40
N GLN A 231 4.67 -2.41 -0.82
CA GLN A 231 5.15 -2.73 0.53
C GLN A 231 4.04 -2.67 1.59
N LYS A 232 3.11 -1.72 1.47
CA LYS A 232 1.97 -1.62 2.41
C LYS A 232 0.95 -2.75 2.22
N VAL A 233 0.75 -3.23 1.01
CA VAL A 233 -0.10 -4.40 0.71
C VAL A 233 0.52 -5.66 1.29
N GLU A 234 1.82 -5.82 1.16
CA GLU A 234 2.56 -6.94 1.78
C GLU A 234 2.45 -6.93 3.32
N ASP A 235 2.61 -5.76 3.94
CA ASP A 235 2.45 -5.61 5.40
C ASP A 235 1.04 -5.99 5.87
N ALA A 236 0.00 -5.60 5.11
CA ALA A 236 -1.38 -5.98 5.39
C ALA A 236 -1.59 -7.50 5.31
N GLY A 237 -1.03 -8.14 4.29
CA GLY A 237 -1.05 -9.60 4.17
C GLY A 237 -0.39 -10.30 5.36
N LYS A 238 0.71 -9.74 5.89
CA LYS A 238 1.37 -10.31 7.08
C LYS A 238 0.53 -10.22 8.35
N GLU A 239 -0.26 -9.16 8.49
CA GLU A 239 -1.20 -9.05 9.62
C GLU A 239 -2.26 -10.15 9.59
N LEU A 240 -2.87 -10.40 8.44
CA LEU A 240 -3.86 -11.47 8.29
C LEU A 240 -3.24 -12.87 8.48
N GLN A 241 -2.03 -13.09 7.96
CA GLN A 241 -1.28 -14.35 8.19
C GLN A 241 -0.96 -14.55 9.68
N CYS A 242 -0.68 -13.49 10.43
CA CYS A 242 -0.46 -13.54 11.88
C CYS A 242 -1.72 -14.02 12.61
N ILE A 243 -2.89 -13.48 12.26
CA ILE A 243 -4.18 -13.90 12.81
C ILE A 243 -4.45 -15.37 12.46
N LYS A 244 -4.36 -15.72 11.18
CA LYS A 244 -4.57 -17.09 10.69
C LYS A 244 -3.73 -18.09 11.49
N THR A 245 -2.42 -17.86 11.55
CA THR A 245 -1.48 -18.80 12.19
C THR A 245 -1.77 -18.93 13.69
N THR A 246 -2.19 -17.84 14.34
CA THR A 246 -2.57 -17.85 15.76
C THR A 246 -3.84 -18.67 15.99
N LEU A 247 -4.88 -18.47 15.17
CA LEU A 247 -6.14 -19.21 15.29
C LEU A 247 -5.95 -20.69 15.02
N LEU A 248 -5.21 -21.06 13.97
CA LEU A 248 -4.93 -22.45 13.65
C LEU A 248 -4.16 -23.18 14.75
N ALA A 249 -3.15 -22.52 15.35
CA ALA A 249 -2.44 -23.07 16.49
C ALA A 249 -3.38 -23.31 17.68
N SER A 250 -4.33 -22.40 17.94
CA SER A 250 -5.34 -22.57 18.96
C SER A 250 -6.26 -23.76 18.68
N MET A 251 -6.72 -23.93 17.44
CA MET A 251 -7.57 -25.06 17.01
C MET A 251 -6.85 -26.40 17.12
N GLN A 252 -5.53 -26.42 16.94
CA GLN A 252 -4.68 -27.59 17.17
C GLN A 252 -4.46 -27.89 18.66
N GLY A 253 -5.06 -27.12 19.57
CA GLY A 253 -5.02 -27.34 21.02
C GLY A 253 -3.84 -26.71 21.74
N TYR A 254 -3.00 -25.92 21.07
CA TYR A 254 -1.93 -25.19 21.72
C TYR A 254 -2.46 -24.18 22.74
N ALA A 255 -1.69 -23.97 23.80
CA ALA A 255 -2.02 -22.93 24.80
C ALA A 255 -2.01 -21.55 24.16
N PRO A 256 -2.88 -20.61 24.59
CA PRO A 256 -2.95 -19.26 24.03
C PRO A 256 -1.59 -18.56 23.93
N GLN A 257 -0.74 -18.72 24.94
CA GLN A 257 0.62 -18.19 24.95
C GLN A 257 1.50 -18.77 23.85
N VAL A 258 1.32 -20.05 23.53
CA VAL A 258 2.05 -20.70 22.41
C VAL A 258 1.43 -20.29 21.08
N ALA A 259 0.11 -20.23 20.99
CA ALA A 259 -0.60 -19.85 19.77
C ALA A 259 -0.18 -18.46 19.27
N ILE A 260 -0.09 -17.46 20.14
CA ILE A 260 0.38 -16.12 19.77
C ILE A 260 1.85 -16.09 19.33
N GLU A 261 2.69 -17.03 19.78
CA GLU A 261 4.06 -17.17 19.30
C GLU A 261 4.14 -17.68 17.85
N PHE A 262 3.22 -18.56 17.44
CA PHE A 262 3.09 -18.94 16.04
C PHE A 262 2.77 -17.72 15.17
N GLY A 263 1.79 -16.89 15.58
CA GLY A 263 1.46 -15.64 14.88
C GLY A 263 2.61 -14.65 14.87
N ARG A 264 3.29 -14.45 16.01
CA ARG A 264 4.44 -13.56 16.09
C ARG A 264 5.55 -13.94 15.09
N LYS A 265 5.79 -15.23 14.88
CA LYS A 265 6.88 -15.74 14.02
C LYS A 265 6.67 -15.46 12.52
N VAL A 266 5.46 -15.23 12.05
CA VAL A 266 5.20 -14.91 10.63
C VAL A 266 5.40 -13.43 10.31
N LEU A 267 5.51 -12.56 11.31
CA LEU A 267 5.74 -11.13 11.14
C LEU A 267 7.17 -10.84 10.65
N TYR A 268 7.33 -9.77 9.88
CA TYR A 268 8.64 -9.30 9.44
C TYR A 268 9.52 -8.89 10.64
N SER A 269 10.80 -9.23 10.57
CA SER A 269 11.73 -9.05 11.68
C SER A 269 11.84 -7.63 12.24
N PRO A 270 11.80 -6.56 11.44
CA PRO A 270 11.89 -5.19 11.94
C PRO A 270 10.72 -4.79 12.85
N ASP A 271 9.50 -5.27 12.54
CA ASP A 271 8.28 -4.90 13.24
C ASP A 271 7.79 -5.96 14.23
N ARG A 272 8.46 -7.10 14.26
CA ARG A 272 8.12 -8.22 15.12
C ARG A 272 8.52 -7.93 16.58
N PRO A 273 7.59 -7.95 17.55
CA PRO A 273 7.94 -7.91 18.97
C PRO A 273 8.90 -9.04 19.34
N THR A 274 9.78 -8.81 20.31
CA THR A 274 10.58 -9.91 20.87
C THR A 274 9.71 -10.81 21.75
N PHE A 275 10.19 -12.01 22.02
CA PHE A 275 9.48 -12.96 22.89
C PHE A 275 9.20 -12.35 24.27
N THR A 276 10.23 -11.77 24.89
CA THR A 276 10.14 -11.17 26.24
C THR A 276 9.22 -9.95 26.28
N GLU A 277 9.21 -9.12 25.23
CA GLU A 277 8.30 -7.98 25.16
C GLU A 277 6.85 -8.42 25.09
N LEU A 278 6.53 -9.40 24.22
CA LEU A 278 5.17 -9.93 24.11
C LEU A 278 4.74 -10.61 25.40
N GLU A 279 5.59 -11.46 25.97
CA GLU A 279 5.31 -12.15 27.23
C GLU A 279 5.02 -11.17 28.39
N SER A 280 5.86 -10.15 28.53
CA SER A 280 5.70 -9.11 29.56
C SER A 280 4.42 -8.30 29.33
N HIS A 281 4.09 -7.98 28.08
CA HIS A 281 2.90 -7.22 27.74
C HIS A 281 1.61 -7.98 28.06
N VAL A 282 1.59 -9.27 27.77
CA VAL A 282 0.43 -10.14 28.00
C VAL A 282 0.28 -10.51 29.49
N LYS A 283 1.41 -10.76 30.20
CA LYS A 283 1.38 -11.07 31.65
C LYS A 283 1.24 -9.85 32.55
N GLY A 284 1.77 -8.70 32.13
CA GLY A 284 1.76 -7.47 32.94
C GLY A 284 0.43 -6.71 32.95
N LYS A 285 -0.53 -7.13 32.14
CA LYS A 285 -1.91 -6.57 32.10
C LYS A 285 -2.91 -7.32 32.99
N LYS A 286 -2.41 -8.02 34.04
CA LYS A 286 -3.27 -8.58 35.07
C LYS A 286 -3.79 -7.52 36.02
#